data_7aa5d16d2b333a453c0debaef980b9ab
#
_entry.id   7aa5d16d2b333a453c0debaef980b9ab
#
_cell.length_a   1.000
_cell.length_b   1.000
_cell.length_c   1.000
_cell.angle_alpha   90.00
_cell.angle_beta   90.00
_cell.angle_gamma   90.00
#
_symmetry.space_group_name_H-M   'P 1'
#
loop_
_entity.id
_entity.type
_entity.pdbx_description
1 polymer ?
#
loop_
_entity_poly.entity_id
_entity_poly.type
_entity_poly.pdbx_seq_one_letter_code
_entity_poly.pdbx_strand_id
1 'polypeptide(L)'
;MNTQYAGFWLRLIAVIIDGIIVGVLESFIFIPIMVALGLSFFNSTTNVDMEDPGNIVGMIAAIVAAAGAYWILAQAIQILYFSFMEASKNQATLGKMVVGIKVTDTNGQRLDFTKAFLRNLCKLISNFTLLIGYIMAGFTEKKQALHDMIASTLVVKK
;
A
#
# COMPACT_ATOMS: atom_id res chain seq x y z
N MET A 1 -31.23 6.98 -7.86
CA MET A 1 -30.46 7.00 -6.60
C MET A 1 -29.32 8.01 -6.75
N ASN A 2 -29.27 9.03 -5.89
CA ASN A 2 -28.16 10.00 -5.91
C ASN A 2 -26.92 9.32 -5.34
N THR A 3 -26.03 8.88 -6.22
CA THR A 3 -24.75 8.25 -5.82
C THR A 3 -23.85 9.32 -5.23
N GLN A 4 -23.61 9.27 -3.92
CA GLN A 4 -22.68 10.17 -3.26
C GLN A 4 -21.25 9.64 -3.37
N TYR A 5 -20.43 10.29 -4.19
CA TYR A 5 -19.01 9.94 -4.32
C TYR A 5 -18.20 10.34 -3.08
N ALA A 6 -17.26 9.48 -2.70
CA ALA A 6 -16.35 9.76 -1.60
C ALA A 6 -15.25 10.75 -2.04
N GLY A 7 -15.23 11.91 -1.42
CA GLY A 7 -14.20 12.93 -1.69
C GLY A 7 -12.83 12.54 -1.14
N PHE A 8 -11.83 13.37 -1.44
CA PHE A 8 -10.43 13.19 -1.06
C PHE A 8 -10.25 12.92 0.45
N TRP A 9 -10.85 13.72 1.33
CA TRP A 9 -10.67 13.63 2.79
C TRP A 9 -11.12 12.31 3.39
N LEU A 10 -12.27 11.77 2.97
CA LEU A 10 -12.74 10.47 3.45
C LEU A 10 -11.79 9.34 3.04
N ARG A 11 -11.23 9.42 1.84
CA ARG A 11 -10.25 8.46 1.35
C ARG A 11 -8.93 8.56 2.12
N LEU A 12 -8.48 9.78 2.42
CA LEU A 12 -7.27 10.03 3.19
C LEU A 12 -7.38 9.44 4.60
N ILE A 13 -8.49 9.70 5.30
CA ILE A 13 -8.73 9.12 6.63
C ILE A 13 -8.75 7.59 6.55
N ALA A 14 -9.43 7.01 5.54
CA ALA A 14 -9.46 5.57 5.33
C ALA A 14 -8.05 4.98 5.15
N VAL A 15 -7.21 5.63 4.34
CA VAL A 15 -5.82 5.18 4.08
C VAL A 15 -4.97 5.28 5.34
N ILE A 16 -5.14 6.32 6.16
CA ILE A 16 -4.41 6.46 7.44
C ILE A 16 -4.79 5.31 8.39
N ILE A 17 -6.08 5.02 8.53
CA ILE A 17 -6.56 3.91 9.38
C ILE A 17 -6.03 2.56 8.86
N ASP A 18 -6.16 2.31 7.56
CA ASP A 18 -5.64 1.09 6.92
C ASP A 18 -4.12 0.99 7.10
N GLY A 19 -3.39 2.11 6.96
CA GLY A 19 -1.94 2.16 7.17
C GLY A 19 -1.52 1.76 8.58
N ILE A 20 -2.25 2.21 9.60
CA ILE A 20 -2.00 1.79 10.99
C ILE A 20 -2.23 0.28 11.15
N ILE A 21 -3.35 -0.23 10.64
CA ILE A 21 -3.70 -1.66 10.74
C ILE A 21 -2.66 -2.53 10.05
N VAL A 22 -2.34 -2.20 8.80
CA VAL A 22 -1.37 -2.95 7.99
C VAL A 22 0.03 -2.83 8.61
N GLY A 23 0.44 -1.64 9.07
CA GLY A 23 1.72 -1.42 9.72
C GLY A 23 1.88 -2.23 11.01
N VAL A 24 0.82 -2.36 11.81
CA VAL A 24 0.84 -3.24 12.99
C VAL A 24 1.00 -4.71 12.56
N LEU A 25 0.26 -5.18 11.57
CA LEU A 25 0.39 -6.55 11.06
C LEU A 25 1.78 -6.82 10.48
N GLU A 26 2.31 -5.88 9.70
CA GLU A 26 3.66 -5.97 9.14
C GLU A 26 4.72 -6.02 10.24
N SER A 27 4.56 -5.26 11.34
CA SER A 27 5.53 -5.23 12.44
C SER A 27 5.74 -6.60 13.09
N PHE A 28 4.69 -7.42 13.22
CA PHE A 28 4.80 -8.78 13.76
C PHE A 28 5.64 -9.73 12.89
N ILE A 29 5.70 -9.46 11.60
CA ILE A 29 6.49 -10.26 10.64
C ILE A 29 7.91 -9.70 10.53
N PHE A 30 8.02 -8.38 10.36
CA PHE A 30 9.29 -7.74 10.02
C PHE A 30 10.21 -7.48 11.20
N ILE A 31 9.68 -7.22 12.41
CA ILE A 31 10.54 -7.01 13.57
C ILE A 31 11.38 -8.26 13.89
N PRO A 32 10.83 -9.49 13.96
CA PRO A 32 11.64 -10.68 14.17
C PRO A 32 12.67 -10.92 13.08
N ILE A 33 12.29 -10.66 11.80
CA ILE A 33 13.22 -10.81 10.67
C ILE A 33 14.35 -9.80 10.77
N MET A 34 14.06 -8.53 11.08
CA MET A 34 15.08 -7.48 11.21
C MET A 34 16.00 -7.73 12.39
N VAL A 35 15.49 -8.24 13.52
CA VAL A 35 16.31 -8.63 14.66
C VAL A 35 17.24 -9.78 14.29
N ALA A 36 16.74 -10.83 13.63
CA ALA A 36 17.56 -11.97 13.19
C ALA A 36 18.65 -11.53 12.20
N LEU A 37 18.30 -10.70 11.21
CA LEU A 37 19.27 -10.14 10.26
C LEU A 37 20.29 -9.23 10.94
N GLY A 38 19.86 -8.39 11.88
CA GLY A 38 20.74 -7.51 12.65
C GLY A 38 21.75 -8.29 13.51
N LEU A 39 21.31 -9.36 14.19
CA LEU A 39 22.19 -10.24 14.94
C LEU A 39 23.16 -10.98 14.03
N SER A 40 22.69 -11.48 12.90
CA SER A 40 23.53 -12.16 11.89
C SER A 40 24.60 -11.23 11.33
N PHE A 41 24.19 -9.99 11.01
CA PHE A 41 25.10 -8.95 10.54
C PHE A 41 26.13 -8.59 11.63
N PHE A 42 25.71 -8.36 12.86
CA PHE A 42 26.62 -8.06 13.98
C PHE A 42 27.66 -9.16 14.16
N ASN A 43 27.24 -10.42 14.17
CA ASN A 43 28.17 -11.55 14.27
C ASN A 43 29.15 -11.65 13.11
N SER A 44 28.69 -11.28 11.90
CA SER A 44 29.56 -11.28 10.71
C SER A 44 30.57 -10.15 10.72
N THR A 45 30.24 -9.00 11.31
CA THR A 45 31.10 -7.80 11.31
C THR A 45 32.14 -7.78 12.43
N THR A 46 32.00 -8.62 13.47
CA THR A 46 32.97 -8.68 14.58
C THR A 46 34.39 -9.05 14.15
N ASN A 47 34.56 -9.68 12.99
CA ASN A 47 35.84 -10.09 12.42
C ASN A 47 36.18 -9.39 11.09
N VAL A 48 35.42 -8.36 10.70
CA VAL A 48 35.61 -7.66 9.44
C VAL A 48 36.54 -6.46 9.68
N ASP A 49 37.54 -6.37 8.87
CA ASP A 49 38.44 -5.18 8.83
C ASP A 49 37.66 -4.00 8.25
N MET A 50 37.34 -3.04 9.11
CA MET A 50 36.64 -1.81 8.73
C MET A 50 37.54 -0.76 8.10
N GLU A 51 38.85 -1.00 8.04
CA GLU A 51 39.78 -0.13 7.33
C GLU A 51 39.82 -0.46 5.82
N ASP A 52 39.35 -1.65 5.44
CA ASP A 52 39.21 -2.02 4.02
C ASP A 52 37.93 -1.40 3.42
N PRO A 53 38.03 -0.48 2.43
CA PRO A 53 36.86 0.11 1.76
C PRO A 53 35.95 -0.91 1.09
N GLY A 54 36.49 -2.06 0.64
CA GLY A 54 35.69 -3.13 0.04
C GLY A 54 34.68 -3.72 1.01
N ASN A 55 35.05 -3.89 2.27
CA ASN A 55 34.16 -4.39 3.32
C ASN A 55 33.04 -3.38 3.62
N ILE A 56 33.34 -2.08 3.68
CA ILE A 56 32.34 -1.02 3.88
C ILE A 56 31.34 -1.00 2.72
N VAL A 57 31.81 -1.07 1.48
CA VAL A 57 30.94 -1.11 0.30
C VAL A 57 30.05 -2.35 0.31
N GLY A 58 30.60 -3.51 0.66
CA GLY A 58 29.84 -4.76 0.78
C GLY A 58 28.72 -4.66 1.83
N MET A 59 29.01 -4.06 2.98
CA MET A 59 28.01 -3.84 4.05
C MET A 59 26.87 -2.91 3.59
N ILE A 60 27.23 -1.78 2.97
CA ILE A 60 26.22 -0.84 2.44
C ILE A 60 25.35 -1.55 1.39
N ALA A 61 25.96 -2.29 0.48
CA ALA A 61 25.22 -3.04 -0.53
C ALA A 61 24.25 -4.07 0.09
N ALA A 62 24.65 -4.78 1.14
CA ALA A 62 23.80 -5.71 1.85
C ALA A 62 22.62 -5.03 2.54
N ILE A 63 22.83 -3.88 3.18
CA ILE A 63 21.77 -3.09 3.82
C ILE A 63 20.78 -2.59 2.77
N VAL A 64 21.26 -2.04 1.65
CA VAL A 64 20.41 -1.55 0.56
C VAL A 64 19.60 -2.68 -0.05
N ALA A 65 20.20 -3.85 -0.27
CA ALA A 65 19.50 -5.04 -0.78
C ALA A 65 18.41 -5.52 0.19
N ALA A 66 18.72 -5.59 1.48
CA ALA A 66 17.75 -5.98 2.51
C ALA A 66 16.58 -4.98 2.61
N ALA A 67 16.87 -3.68 2.58
CA ALA A 67 15.84 -2.63 2.58
C ALA A 67 14.97 -2.69 1.32
N GLY A 68 15.56 -2.94 0.15
CA GLY A 68 14.82 -3.13 -1.11
C GLY A 68 13.91 -4.36 -1.08
N ALA A 69 14.40 -5.48 -0.59
CA ALA A 69 13.61 -6.71 -0.44
C ALA A 69 12.44 -6.49 0.54
N TYR A 70 12.70 -5.84 1.68
CA TYR A 70 11.66 -5.45 2.63
C TYR A 70 10.57 -4.59 1.96
N TRP A 71 10.98 -3.55 1.23
CA TRP A 71 10.02 -2.66 0.57
C TRP A 71 9.15 -3.40 -0.45
N ILE A 72 9.72 -4.29 -1.26
CA ILE A 72 8.97 -5.10 -2.24
C ILE A 72 7.94 -6.01 -1.53
N LEU A 73 8.34 -6.67 -0.45
CA LEU A 73 7.44 -7.55 0.31
C LEU A 73 6.30 -6.76 0.96
N ALA A 74 6.59 -5.60 1.56
CA ALA A 74 5.59 -4.73 2.15
C ALA A 74 4.57 -4.25 1.10
N GLN A 75 5.03 -3.82 -0.09
CA GLN A 75 4.14 -3.45 -1.19
C GLN A 75 3.26 -4.63 -1.66
N ALA A 76 3.83 -5.83 -1.75
CA ALA A 76 3.08 -7.02 -2.15
C ALA A 76 1.97 -7.34 -1.12
N ILE A 77 2.27 -7.31 0.17
CA ILE A 77 1.30 -7.53 1.25
C ILE A 77 0.18 -6.49 1.19
N GLN A 78 0.53 -5.21 1.02
CA GLN A 78 -0.45 -4.13 0.90
C GLN A 78 -1.35 -4.32 -0.32
N ILE A 79 -0.79 -4.58 -1.50
CA ILE A 79 -1.58 -4.79 -2.72
C ILE A 79 -2.55 -5.95 -2.53
N LEU A 80 -2.10 -7.06 -1.97
CA LEU A 80 -2.96 -8.22 -1.71
C LEU A 80 -4.05 -7.90 -0.69
N TYR A 81 -3.70 -7.30 0.45
CA TYR A 81 -4.67 -6.89 1.47
C TYR A 81 -5.79 -6.02 0.88
N PHE A 82 -5.42 -4.93 0.19
CA PHE A 82 -6.38 -4.03 -0.42
C PHE A 82 -7.23 -4.72 -1.49
N SER A 83 -6.61 -5.58 -2.31
CA SER A 83 -7.30 -6.27 -3.41
C SER A 83 -8.32 -7.28 -2.90
N PHE A 84 -7.96 -8.11 -1.91
CA PHE A 84 -8.87 -9.07 -1.30
C PHE A 84 -10.02 -8.37 -0.58
N MET A 85 -9.74 -7.33 0.18
CA MET A 85 -10.76 -6.61 0.93
C MET A 85 -11.74 -5.86 0.00
N GLU A 86 -11.24 -5.21 -1.04
CA GLU A 86 -12.08 -4.48 -2.00
C GLU A 86 -12.88 -5.42 -2.90
N ALA A 87 -12.36 -6.62 -3.22
CA ALA A 87 -13.09 -7.66 -3.92
C ALA A 87 -14.00 -8.48 -3.01
N SER A 88 -14.01 -8.27 -1.70
CA SER A 88 -14.85 -8.99 -0.74
C SER A 88 -16.32 -8.55 -0.83
N LYS A 89 -17.21 -9.21 -0.07
CA LYS A 89 -18.62 -8.82 0.06
C LYS A 89 -18.79 -7.40 0.61
N ASN A 90 -17.84 -6.94 1.41
CA ASN A 90 -17.86 -5.60 2.03
C ASN A 90 -17.44 -4.49 1.05
N GLN A 91 -16.77 -4.82 -0.05
CA GLN A 91 -16.29 -3.87 -1.07
C GLN A 91 -15.42 -2.76 -0.48
N ALA A 92 -14.80 -3.01 0.67
CA ALA A 92 -14.10 -1.99 1.45
C ALA A 92 -13.03 -2.63 2.33
N THR A 93 -11.92 -1.93 2.52
CA THR A 93 -10.92 -2.23 3.55
C THR A 93 -11.45 -1.85 4.93
N LEU A 94 -10.75 -2.25 5.99
CA LEU A 94 -11.16 -1.93 7.36
C LEU A 94 -11.28 -0.41 7.57
N GLY A 95 -10.29 0.37 7.13
CA GLY A 95 -10.34 1.82 7.22
C GLY A 95 -11.50 2.43 6.42
N LYS A 96 -11.79 1.91 5.22
CA LYS A 96 -12.94 2.33 4.42
C LYS A 96 -14.27 1.99 5.08
N MET A 97 -14.36 0.85 5.76
CA MET A 97 -15.56 0.47 6.51
C MET A 97 -15.83 1.44 7.66
N VAL A 98 -14.79 1.84 8.38
CA VAL A 98 -14.88 2.80 9.50
C VAL A 98 -15.42 4.13 9.04
N VAL A 99 -14.96 4.64 7.90
CA VAL A 99 -15.43 5.94 7.35
C VAL A 99 -16.70 5.84 6.48
N GLY A 100 -17.30 4.65 6.38
CA GLY A 100 -18.57 4.46 5.68
C GLY A 100 -18.48 4.61 4.16
N ILE A 101 -17.36 4.20 3.53
CA ILE A 101 -17.18 4.21 2.07
C ILE A 101 -16.91 2.81 1.53
N LYS A 102 -17.26 2.59 0.25
CA LYS A 102 -17.01 1.34 -0.46
C LYS A 102 -16.55 1.57 -1.89
N VAL A 103 -15.92 0.56 -2.47
CA VAL A 103 -15.44 0.58 -3.86
C VAL A 103 -16.39 -0.23 -4.72
N THR A 104 -16.77 0.33 -5.88
CA THR A 104 -17.64 -0.32 -6.85
C THR A 104 -17.08 -0.15 -8.25
N ASP A 105 -17.60 -0.91 -9.20
CA ASP A 105 -17.40 -0.61 -10.60
C ASP A 105 -18.25 0.61 -11.02
N THR A 106 -18.18 0.99 -12.29
CA THR A 106 -18.96 2.10 -12.85
C THR A 106 -20.46 1.86 -12.84
N ASN A 107 -20.92 0.61 -12.71
CA ASN A 107 -22.31 0.19 -12.64
C ASN A 107 -22.81 0.05 -11.19
N GLY A 108 -21.98 0.38 -10.19
CA GLY A 108 -22.32 0.22 -8.78
C GLY A 108 -22.18 -1.20 -8.25
N GLN A 109 -21.65 -2.14 -9.05
CA GLN A 109 -21.48 -3.53 -8.69
C GLN A 109 -20.19 -3.79 -7.93
N ARG A 110 -20.10 -4.95 -7.31
CA ARG A 110 -18.88 -5.43 -6.63
C ARG A 110 -17.76 -5.66 -7.64
N LEU A 111 -16.54 -5.30 -7.25
CA LEU A 111 -15.35 -5.55 -8.06
C LEU A 111 -15.02 -7.04 -8.11
N ASP A 112 -14.62 -7.51 -9.28
CA ASP A 112 -13.85 -8.72 -9.42
C ASP A 112 -12.44 -8.53 -8.85
N PHE A 113 -11.81 -9.63 -8.40
CA PHE A 113 -10.45 -9.60 -7.84
C PHE A 113 -9.44 -8.99 -8.81
N THR A 114 -9.54 -9.33 -10.10
CA THR A 114 -8.61 -8.82 -11.13
C THR A 114 -8.68 -7.30 -11.24
N LYS A 115 -9.88 -6.72 -11.24
CA LYS A 115 -10.06 -5.25 -11.26
C LYS A 115 -9.55 -4.60 -9.97
N ALA A 116 -9.82 -5.22 -8.80
CA ALA A 116 -9.33 -4.73 -7.53
C ALA A 116 -7.80 -4.78 -7.47
N PHE A 117 -7.19 -5.85 -7.97
CA PHE A 117 -5.74 -6.02 -8.04
C PHE A 117 -5.11 -4.97 -8.98
N LEU A 118 -5.63 -4.84 -10.21
CA LEU A 118 -5.15 -3.82 -11.16
C LEU A 118 -5.23 -2.42 -10.57
N ARG A 119 -6.36 -2.08 -9.91
CA ARG A 119 -6.54 -0.81 -9.24
C ARG A 119 -5.47 -0.55 -8.18
N ASN A 120 -5.19 -1.54 -7.33
CA ASN A 120 -4.21 -1.42 -6.27
C ASN A 120 -2.77 -1.42 -6.81
N LEU A 121 -2.49 -2.14 -7.88
CA LEU A 121 -1.22 -2.06 -8.59
C LEU A 121 -0.99 -0.66 -9.17
N CYS A 122 -2.02 -0.05 -9.77
CA CYS A 122 -1.94 1.32 -10.31
C CYS A 122 -1.75 2.40 -9.22
N LYS A 123 -1.98 2.09 -7.94
CA LYS A 123 -1.61 3.00 -6.84
C LYS A 123 -0.09 3.23 -6.76
N LEU A 124 0.72 2.25 -7.18
CA LEU A 124 2.17 2.44 -7.27
C LEU A 124 2.50 3.61 -8.19
N ILE A 125 1.82 3.72 -9.34
CA ILE A 125 2.00 4.84 -10.27
C ILE A 125 1.62 6.16 -9.60
N SER A 126 0.51 6.16 -8.84
CA SER A 126 0.07 7.36 -8.10
C SER A 126 1.05 7.77 -7.00
N ASN A 127 1.77 6.82 -6.40
CA ASN A 127 2.83 7.11 -5.43
C ASN A 127 4.05 7.74 -6.10
N PHE A 128 4.47 7.23 -7.28
CA PHE A 128 5.58 7.79 -8.04
C PHE A 128 5.30 9.20 -8.58
N THR A 129 4.04 9.55 -8.84
CA THR A 129 3.62 10.89 -9.29
C THR A 129 3.40 11.88 -8.14
N LEU A 130 4.16 11.76 -7.04
CA LEU A 130 4.11 12.65 -5.87
C LEU A 130 2.67 12.85 -5.33
N LEU A 131 1.88 11.79 -5.29
CA LEU A 131 0.49 11.78 -4.82
C LEU A 131 -0.50 12.57 -5.69
N ILE A 132 -0.08 13.16 -6.82
CA ILE A 132 -0.97 13.90 -7.73
C ILE A 132 -2.17 13.02 -8.13
N GLY A 133 -1.91 11.71 -8.37
CA GLY A 133 -2.96 10.76 -8.71
C GLY A 133 -4.05 10.61 -7.64
N TYR A 134 -3.75 10.86 -6.36
CA TYR A 134 -4.75 10.84 -5.29
C TYR A 134 -5.49 12.18 -5.17
N ILE A 135 -4.77 13.29 -5.35
CA ILE A 135 -5.32 14.66 -5.26
C ILE A 135 -6.39 14.87 -6.33
N MET A 136 -6.27 14.25 -7.49
CA MET A 136 -7.27 14.28 -8.57
C MET A 136 -8.68 13.91 -8.09
N ALA A 137 -8.81 13.05 -7.08
CA ALA A 137 -10.11 12.70 -6.49
C ALA A 137 -10.84 13.90 -5.84
N GLY A 138 -10.15 15.00 -5.58
CA GLY A 138 -10.76 16.25 -5.09
C GLY A 138 -11.40 17.08 -6.20
N PHE A 139 -10.90 16.97 -7.44
CA PHE A 139 -11.21 17.87 -8.55
C PHE A 139 -12.04 17.24 -9.67
N THR A 140 -12.06 15.92 -9.80
CA THR A 140 -12.85 15.24 -10.83
C THR A 140 -14.34 15.19 -10.45
N GLU A 141 -15.24 15.24 -11.45
CA GLU A 141 -16.70 15.21 -11.25
C GLU A 141 -17.18 13.99 -10.45
N LYS A 142 -16.61 12.80 -10.75
CA LYS A 142 -16.92 11.53 -10.06
C LYS A 142 -15.99 11.27 -8.87
N LYS A 143 -15.21 12.27 -8.44
CA LYS A 143 -14.21 12.17 -7.37
C LYS A 143 -13.31 10.93 -7.49
N GLN A 144 -12.86 10.66 -8.73
CA GLN A 144 -11.97 9.54 -9.06
C GLN A 144 -10.51 9.98 -8.96
N ALA A 145 -9.69 9.14 -8.33
CA ALA A 145 -8.24 9.22 -8.38
C ALA A 145 -7.73 8.57 -9.69
N LEU A 146 -6.46 8.78 -10.03
CA LEU A 146 -5.88 8.24 -11.27
C LEU A 146 -6.04 6.72 -11.38
N HIS A 147 -5.73 5.99 -10.31
CA HIS A 147 -5.88 4.53 -10.25
C HIS A 147 -7.35 4.07 -10.34
N ASP A 148 -8.32 4.89 -9.87
CA ASP A 148 -9.74 4.61 -10.04
C ASP A 148 -10.16 4.73 -11.50
N MET A 149 -9.63 5.73 -12.21
CA MET A 149 -9.93 5.95 -13.62
C MET A 149 -9.37 4.82 -14.50
N ILE A 150 -8.11 4.40 -14.25
CA ILE A 150 -7.47 3.30 -14.99
C ILE A 150 -8.24 1.99 -14.79
N ALA A 151 -8.67 1.69 -13.57
CA ALA A 151 -9.40 0.48 -13.25
C ALA A 151 -10.93 0.57 -13.49
N SER A 152 -11.44 1.71 -13.99
CA SER A 152 -12.87 1.97 -14.19
C SER A 152 -13.70 1.70 -12.93
N THR A 153 -13.29 2.26 -11.80
CA THR A 153 -13.90 2.07 -10.48
C THR A 153 -14.36 3.39 -9.86
N LEU A 154 -15.28 3.29 -8.92
CA LEU A 154 -15.82 4.40 -8.15
C LEU A 154 -15.68 4.14 -6.65
N VAL A 155 -15.49 5.19 -5.87
CA VAL A 155 -15.58 5.11 -4.40
C VAL A 155 -16.79 5.92 -3.97
N VAL A 156 -17.74 5.25 -3.34
CA VAL A 156 -19.03 5.82 -2.96
C VAL A 156 -19.25 5.68 -1.46
N LYS A 157 -20.09 6.54 -0.89
CA LYS A 157 -20.54 6.39 0.48
C LYS A 157 -21.51 5.19 0.57
N LYS A 158 -21.49 4.50 1.71
CA LYS A 158 -22.46 3.45 2.02
C LYS A 158 -23.81 4.04 2.36
#